data_2fda2a0d4e285d646eeafc207593c238
#
_entry.id   2fda2a0d4e285d646eeafc207593c238
#
_cell.length_a   1.000
_cell.length_b   1.000
_cell.length_c   1.000
_cell.angle_alpha   90.00
_cell.angle_beta   90.00
_cell.angle_gamma   90.00
#
_symmetry.space_group_name_H-M   'P 1'
#
loop_
_entity.id
_entity.type
_entity.pdbx_description
1 polymer ?
#
loop_
_entity_poly.entity_id
_entity_poly.type
_entity_poly.pdbx_seq_one_letter_code
_entity_poly.pdbx_strand_id
1 'polypeptide(L)'
;YHVVVNPDIYFEKGVLKKLETYMDASSSVGLVMPRILYPDGELQYLCKLLPSPSDLLFRRFLPWKKYVEKKNRNYELRFTDYNQEMEVPSLSGCFMFIRTSVLKQVRGFDERYFMYAEDLDLCRRIGEVSRTMYYPFVSVFHKYEKGSYKNRKLLKYHICSVVKYFNKWGWFFDFERKKINKRILVTLYKNSDRPKMTFC
;
A
#
# COMPACT_ATOMS: atom_id res chain seq x y z
N TYR A 1 -19.27 3.05 -4.19
CA TYR A 1 -17.94 2.67 -3.68
C TYR A 1 -18.00 1.33 -2.97
N HIS A 2 -16.83 0.68 -2.84
CA HIS A 2 -16.65 -0.58 -2.13
C HIS A 2 -15.56 -0.41 -1.08
N VAL A 3 -15.81 -0.87 0.15
CA VAL A 3 -14.84 -0.77 1.25
C VAL A 3 -14.36 -2.17 1.60
N VAL A 4 -13.05 -2.38 1.57
CA VAL A 4 -12.39 -3.56 2.15
C VAL A 4 -11.74 -3.12 3.44
N VAL A 5 -12.03 -3.80 4.53
CA VAL A 5 -11.55 -3.43 5.86
C VAL A 5 -11.29 -4.67 6.71
N ASN A 6 -10.18 -4.69 7.41
CA ASN A 6 -9.86 -5.73 8.38
C ASN A 6 -10.77 -5.61 9.63
N PRO A 7 -11.10 -6.72 10.31
CA PRO A 7 -11.97 -6.70 11.47
C PRO A 7 -11.38 -5.98 12.71
N ASP A 8 -10.07 -5.71 12.71
CA ASP A 8 -9.32 -5.03 13.76
C ASP A 8 -9.06 -3.53 13.44
N ILE A 9 -9.78 -2.99 12.45
CA ILE A 9 -9.82 -1.55 12.12
C ILE A 9 -10.98 -0.87 12.85
N TYR A 10 -10.72 0.33 13.37
CA TYR A 10 -11.77 1.26 13.84
C TYR A 10 -11.44 2.69 13.42
N PHE A 11 -12.46 3.52 13.29
CA PHE A 11 -12.34 4.91 12.86
C PHE A 11 -13.54 5.74 13.32
N GLU A 12 -13.36 7.05 13.33
CA GLU A 12 -14.38 8.01 13.75
C GLU A 12 -15.48 8.19 12.70
N LYS A 13 -16.64 8.68 13.18
CA LYS A 13 -17.74 9.07 12.30
C LYS A 13 -17.28 10.12 11.29
N GLY A 14 -17.71 9.95 10.03
CA GLY A 14 -17.41 10.90 8.95
C GLY A 14 -16.17 10.56 8.11
N VAL A 15 -15.31 9.61 8.50
CA VAL A 15 -14.15 9.17 7.69
C VAL A 15 -14.58 8.72 6.30
N LEU A 16 -15.57 7.83 6.19
CA LEU A 16 -16.07 7.33 4.91
C LEU A 16 -16.63 8.45 4.03
N LYS A 17 -17.35 9.43 4.63
CA LYS A 17 -17.89 10.57 3.87
C LYS A 17 -16.80 11.49 3.32
N LYS A 18 -15.73 11.71 4.08
CA LYS A 18 -14.57 12.47 3.58
C LYS A 18 -13.85 11.75 2.43
N LEU A 19 -13.69 10.43 2.52
CA LEU A 19 -13.12 9.62 1.44
C LEU A 19 -14.00 9.61 0.19
N GLU A 20 -15.31 9.51 0.35
CA GLU A 20 -16.29 9.64 -0.73
C GLU A 20 -16.15 11.00 -1.44
N THR A 21 -16.19 12.10 -0.67
CA THR A 21 -16.03 13.46 -1.20
C THR A 21 -14.73 13.61 -2.00
N TYR A 22 -13.62 13.09 -1.45
CA TYR A 22 -12.32 13.09 -2.15
C TYR A 22 -12.37 12.32 -3.48
N MET A 23 -12.96 11.13 -3.45
CA MET A 23 -13.08 10.29 -4.64
C MET A 23 -14.02 10.90 -5.69
N ASP A 24 -15.10 11.58 -5.26
CA ASP A 24 -16.03 12.26 -6.19
C ASP A 24 -15.36 13.45 -6.90
N ALA A 25 -14.52 14.18 -6.18
CA ALA A 25 -13.73 15.27 -6.75
C ALA A 25 -12.56 14.78 -7.64
N SER A 26 -12.23 13.48 -7.61
CA SER A 26 -11.03 12.91 -8.25
C SER A 26 -11.39 11.69 -9.11
N SER A 27 -11.96 11.91 -10.30
CA SER A 27 -12.44 10.83 -11.20
C SER A 27 -11.33 9.85 -11.64
N SER A 28 -10.08 10.30 -11.68
CA SER A 28 -8.91 9.48 -12.04
C SER A 28 -8.46 8.53 -10.93
N VAL A 29 -9.00 8.67 -9.71
CA VAL A 29 -8.64 7.83 -8.56
C VAL A 29 -9.56 6.62 -8.47
N GLY A 30 -9.00 5.43 -8.50
CA GLY A 30 -9.72 4.15 -8.39
C GLY A 30 -9.68 3.55 -6.99
N LEU A 31 -8.61 3.82 -6.23
CA LEU A 31 -8.44 3.31 -4.88
C LEU A 31 -7.79 4.38 -4.00
N VAL A 32 -8.29 4.54 -2.80
CA VAL A 32 -7.69 5.40 -1.78
C VAL A 32 -7.54 4.64 -0.46
N MET A 33 -6.41 4.86 0.21
CA MET A 33 -6.14 4.42 1.58
C MET A 33 -5.92 5.65 2.46
N PRO A 34 -6.62 5.79 3.60
CA PRO A 34 -6.39 6.85 4.57
C PRO A 34 -5.07 6.65 5.32
N ARG A 35 -4.75 7.59 6.21
CA ARG A 35 -3.67 7.41 7.19
C ARG A 35 -4.03 6.27 8.14
N ILE A 36 -3.13 5.29 8.26
CA ILE A 36 -3.31 4.16 9.17
C ILE A 36 -2.40 4.36 10.38
N LEU A 37 -2.98 4.35 11.56
CA LEU A 37 -2.30 4.52 12.83
C LEU A 37 -2.39 3.25 13.68
N TYR A 38 -1.43 3.04 14.56
CA TYR A 38 -1.57 2.14 15.68
C TYR A 38 -2.53 2.74 16.73
N PRO A 39 -3.06 1.94 17.70
CA PRO A 39 -3.93 2.46 18.77
C PRO A 39 -3.30 3.55 19.64
N ASP A 40 -1.97 3.58 19.74
CA ASP A 40 -1.18 4.61 20.45
C ASP A 40 -0.97 5.90 19.65
N GLY A 41 -1.46 5.95 18.39
CA GLY A 41 -1.32 7.08 17.49
C GLY A 41 -0.07 7.06 16.62
N GLU A 42 0.81 6.06 16.76
CA GLU A 42 1.98 5.94 15.88
C GLU A 42 1.57 5.55 14.45
N LEU A 43 2.32 6.07 13.47
CA LEU A 43 2.05 5.82 12.05
C LEU A 43 2.44 4.41 11.63
N GLN A 44 1.55 3.72 10.93
CA GLN A 44 1.87 2.47 10.21
C GLN A 44 2.34 2.79 8.79
N TYR A 45 3.60 2.43 8.45
CA TYR A 45 4.18 2.65 7.12
C TYR A 45 3.67 1.61 6.12
N LEU A 46 2.47 1.83 5.59
CA LEU A 46 1.75 0.89 4.72
C LEU A 46 1.69 1.30 3.24
N CYS A 47 2.28 2.44 2.89
CA CYS A 47 2.51 2.86 1.51
C CYS A 47 3.82 2.28 1.00
N LYS A 48 3.77 1.47 -0.05
CA LYS A 48 4.96 0.76 -0.54
C LYS A 48 5.13 0.86 -2.04
N LEU A 49 6.36 0.76 -2.49
CA LEU A 49 6.68 0.50 -3.89
C LEU A 49 6.26 -0.93 -4.27
N LEU A 50 6.19 -1.23 -5.56
CA LEU A 50 6.03 -2.61 -6.01
C LEU A 50 7.29 -3.42 -5.63
N PRO A 51 7.14 -4.54 -4.91
CA PRO A 51 8.27 -5.26 -4.35
C PRO A 51 9.08 -6.03 -5.38
N SER A 52 10.37 -6.13 -5.14
CA SER A 52 11.23 -7.15 -5.73
C SER A 52 11.22 -8.43 -4.87
N PRO A 53 11.71 -9.57 -5.40
CA PRO A 53 11.87 -10.78 -4.59
C PRO A 53 12.69 -10.55 -3.32
N SER A 54 13.70 -9.68 -3.40
CA SER A 54 14.52 -9.32 -2.22
C SER A 54 13.75 -8.53 -1.16
N ASP A 55 12.68 -7.81 -1.53
CA ASP A 55 11.88 -7.04 -0.57
C ASP A 55 10.92 -7.93 0.22
N LEU A 56 10.39 -9.00 -0.38
CA LEU A 56 9.44 -9.89 0.28
C LEU A 56 10.08 -11.13 0.92
N LEU A 57 11.11 -11.71 0.27
CA LEU A 57 11.73 -12.96 0.74
C LEU A 57 12.95 -12.69 1.62
N PHE A 58 13.91 -11.89 1.14
CA PHE A 58 15.21 -11.76 1.84
C PHE A 58 15.16 -10.81 3.03
N ARG A 59 14.33 -9.77 3.00
CA ARG A 59 14.21 -8.79 4.10
C ARG A 59 13.94 -9.46 5.45
N ARG A 60 13.19 -10.54 5.46
CA ARG A 60 12.83 -11.30 6.67
C ARG A 60 14.00 -12.06 7.29
N PHE A 61 14.99 -12.44 6.48
CA PHE A 61 16.09 -13.32 6.87
C PHE A 61 17.44 -12.62 7.00
N LEU A 62 17.54 -11.31 6.63
CA LEU A 62 18.78 -10.56 6.69
C LEU A 62 19.01 -9.99 8.10
N PRO A 63 20.15 -10.32 8.76
CA PRO A 63 20.44 -9.86 10.13
C PRO A 63 20.92 -8.40 10.20
N TRP A 64 21.16 -7.74 9.09
CA TRP A 64 21.77 -6.41 9.01
C TRP A 64 20.74 -5.28 9.13
N LYS A 65 20.38 -4.91 10.38
CA LYS A 65 19.37 -3.91 10.71
C LYS A 65 19.56 -2.58 9.94
N LYS A 66 20.78 -2.01 9.92
CA LYS A 66 21.04 -0.73 9.23
C LYS A 66 20.79 -0.78 7.72
N TYR A 67 21.16 -1.88 7.06
CA TYR A 67 20.91 -2.06 5.63
C TYR A 67 19.42 -2.20 5.34
N VAL A 68 18.71 -2.97 6.17
CA VAL A 68 17.25 -3.15 6.08
C VAL A 68 16.53 -1.83 6.31
N GLU A 69 16.95 -0.99 7.26
CA GLU A 69 16.38 0.33 7.51
C GLU A 69 16.56 1.28 6.32
N LYS A 70 17.76 1.36 5.76
CA LYS A 70 18.03 2.18 4.56
C LYS A 70 17.16 1.75 3.37
N LYS A 71 17.00 0.43 3.17
CA LYS A 71 16.16 -0.14 2.11
C LYS A 71 14.68 0.13 2.38
N ASN A 72 14.24 -0.02 3.63
CA ASN A 72 12.85 0.26 4.04
C ASN A 72 12.48 1.72 3.85
N ARG A 73 13.40 2.66 4.07
CA ARG A 73 13.13 4.09 3.91
C ARG A 73 12.56 4.43 2.52
N ASN A 74 13.13 3.86 1.46
CA ASN A 74 12.62 4.07 0.10
C ASN A 74 11.44 3.16 -0.21
N TYR A 75 11.51 1.87 0.17
CA TYR A 75 10.47 0.90 -0.13
C TYR A 75 9.13 1.26 0.53
N GLU A 76 9.15 1.73 1.77
CA GLU A 76 7.98 2.15 2.56
C GLU A 76 7.74 3.67 2.48
N LEU A 77 8.39 4.36 1.54
CA LEU A 77 8.25 5.80 1.28
C LEU A 77 8.38 6.68 2.54
N ARG A 78 9.17 6.26 3.53
CA ARG A 78 9.29 6.95 4.84
C ARG A 78 9.88 8.35 4.74
N PHE A 79 10.54 8.69 3.64
CA PHE A 79 11.11 10.01 3.39
C PHE A 79 10.04 11.08 3.08
N THR A 80 8.78 10.68 2.86
CA THR A 80 7.67 11.61 2.54
C THR A 80 6.97 12.17 3.78
N ASP A 81 7.35 11.72 4.99
CA ASP A 81 6.71 12.04 6.27
C ASP A 81 5.20 11.69 6.34
N TYR A 82 4.61 11.17 5.26
CA TYR A 82 3.19 10.80 5.14
C TYR A 82 2.20 11.94 5.45
N ASN A 83 2.59 13.20 5.22
CA ASN A 83 1.77 14.37 5.55
C ASN A 83 1.05 14.97 4.32
N GLN A 84 1.27 14.43 3.14
CA GLN A 84 0.66 14.89 1.89
C GLN A 84 0.05 13.73 1.11
N GLU A 85 -0.87 14.07 0.22
CA GLU A 85 -1.38 13.10 -0.75
C GLU A 85 -0.27 12.58 -1.64
N MET A 86 -0.28 11.29 -1.90
CA MET A 86 0.71 10.70 -2.80
C MET A 86 0.14 9.53 -3.58
N GLU A 87 0.56 9.41 -4.83
CA GLU A 87 0.31 8.21 -5.60
C GLU A 87 1.23 7.10 -5.11
N VAL A 88 0.65 5.93 -4.79
CA VAL A 88 1.36 4.81 -4.19
C VAL A 88 0.98 3.53 -4.90
N PRO A 89 1.91 2.79 -5.50
CA PRO A 89 1.59 1.63 -6.33
C PRO A 89 1.19 0.38 -5.54
N SER A 90 1.42 0.37 -4.22
CA SER A 90 1.02 -0.72 -3.33
C SER A 90 0.56 -0.17 -1.99
N LEU A 91 -0.73 -0.30 -1.72
CA LEU A 91 -1.42 0.07 -0.49
C LEU A 91 -1.84 -1.20 0.25
N SER A 92 -1.92 -1.14 1.58
CA SER A 92 -2.30 -2.30 2.39
C SER A 92 -3.78 -2.63 2.27
N GLY A 93 -4.09 -3.92 2.22
CA GLY A 93 -5.45 -4.45 2.26
C GLY A 93 -6.19 -4.25 3.58
N CYS A 94 -5.52 -3.73 4.63
CA CYS A 94 -6.19 -3.50 5.91
C CYS A 94 -7.33 -2.47 5.82
N PHE A 95 -7.21 -1.49 4.91
CA PHE A 95 -8.28 -0.55 4.58
C PHE A 95 -8.13 -0.07 3.14
N MET A 96 -9.11 -0.37 2.29
CA MET A 96 -9.15 0.06 0.90
C MET A 96 -10.54 0.63 0.58
N PHE A 97 -10.59 1.89 0.12
CA PHE A 97 -11.81 2.53 -0.36
C PHE A 97 -11.74 2.60 -1.89
N ILE A 98 -12.56 1.82 -2.58
CA ILE A 98 -12.40 1.51 -4.01
C ILE A 98 -13.61 1.99 -4.81
N ARG A 99 -13.37 2.61 -5.97
CA ARG A 99 -14.41 2.90 -6.94
C ARG A 99 -14.96 1.60 -7.52
N THR A 100 -16.26 1.34 -7.34
CA THR A 100 -16.89 0.06 -7.73
C THR A 100 -16.72 -0.25 -9.22
N SER A 101 -16.77 0.75 -10.10
CA SER A 101 -16.56 0.57 -11.55
C SER A 101 -15.14 0.05 -11.84
N VAL A 102 -14.11 0.60 -11.17
CA VAL A 102 -12.71 0.17 -11.30
C VAL A 102 -12.53 -1.24 -10.74
N LEU A 103 -13.13 -1.55 -9.58
CA LEU A 103 -13.07 -2.89 -9.00
C LEU A 103 -13.68 -3.96 -9.94
N LYS A 104 -14.82 -3.64 -10.57
CA LYS A 104 -15.45 -4.51 -11.57
C LYS A 104 -14.57 -4.67 -12.81
N GLN A 105 -13.97 -3.58 -13.31
CA GLN A 105 -13.09 -3.59 -14.48
C GLN A 105 -11.88 -4.51 -14.28
N VAL A 106 -11.27 -4.50 -13.09
CA VAL A 106 -10.15 -5.39 -12.75
C VAL A 106 -10.58 -6.75 -12.23
N ARG A 107 -11.89 -7.06 -12.23
CA ARG A 107 -12.49 -8.34 -11.80
C ARG A 107 -12.23 -8.70 -10.33
N GLY A 108 -12.18 -7.70 -9.43
CA GLY A 108 -12.03 -7.91 -7.99
C GLY A 108 -10.69 -8.53 -7.57
N PHE A 109 -10.70 -9.22 -6.45
CA PHE A 109 -9.53 -9.96 -5.96
C PHE A 109 -9.25 -11.21 -6.81
N ASP A 110 -7.97 -11.55 -6.96
CA ASP A 110 -7.55 -12.76 -7.63
C ASP A 110 -7.59 -13.93 -6.64
N GLU A 111 -8.53 -14.87 -6.82
CA GLU A 111 -8.79 -15.98 -5.89
C GLU A 111 -7.63 -16.97 -5.74
N ARG A 112 -6.59 -16.86 -6.56
CA ARG A 112 -5.36 -17.64 -6.39
C ARG A 112 -4.63 -17.32 -5.10
N TYR A 113 -4.86 -16.11 -4.53
CA TYR A 113 -4.29 -15.70 -3.25
C TYR A 113 -5.29 -15.99 -2.13
N PHE A 114 -4.98 -16.96 -1.29
CA PHE A 114 -5.80 -17.25 -0.12
C PHE A 114 -5.60 -16.18 0.97
N MET A 115 -4.36 -15.71 1.14
CA MET A 115 -3.97 -14.71 2.13
C MET A 115 -2.58 -14.16 1.76
N TYR A 116 -2.36 -12.85 1.95
CA TYR A 116 -1.16 -12.10 1.57
C TYR A 116 -0.96 -11.96 0.05
N ALA A 117 -0.44 -10.83 -0.36
CA ALA A 117 -0.23 -10.42 -1.74
C ALA A 117 -1.49 -10.25 -2.60
N GLU A 118 -2.70 -10.55 -2.11
CA GLU A 118 -3.98 -10.26 -2.77
C GLU A 118 -4.18 -8.75 -2.94
N ASP A 119 -3.83 -7.98 -1.92
CA ASP A 119 -3.90 -6.51 -1.90
C ASP A 119 -2.84 -5.89 -2.84
N LEU A 120 -1.64 -6.42 -2.82
CA LEU A 120 -0.56 -6.03 -3.70
C LEU A 120 -0.92 -6.27 -5.18
N ASP A 121 -1.48 -7.44 -5.50
CA ASP A 121 -1.94 -7.79 -6.84
C ASP A 121 -3.10 -6.89 -7.29
N LEU A 122 -4.06 -6.66 -6.40
CA LEU A 122 -5.20 -5.78 -6.68
C LEU A 122 -4.75 -4.34 -6.94
N CYS A 123 -3.89 -3.78 -6.09
CA CYS A 123 -3.33 -2.44 -6.27
C CYS A 123 -2.62 -2.31 -7.62
N ARG A 124 -1.83 -3.33 -8.01
CA ARG A 124 -1.11 -3.31 -9.28
C ARG A 124 -2.05 -3.31 -10.47
N ARG A 125 -3.11 -4.15 -10.48
CA ARG A 125 -4.13 -4.17 -11.55
C ARG A 125 -4.97 -2.88 -11.59
N ILE A 126 -5.30 -2.32 -10.43
CA ILE A 126 -5.97 -1.01 -10.38
C ILE A 126 -5.05 0.06 -10.95
N GLY A 127 -3.75 0.03 -10.65
CA GLY A 127 -2.77 0.99 -11.16
C GLY A 127 -2.56 0.97 -12.68
N GLU A 128 -3.03 -0.08 -13.39
CA GLU A 128 -3.02 -0.16 -14.87
C GLU A 128 -4.16 0.64 -15.50
N VAL A 129 -5.26 0.86 -14.78
CA VAL A 129 -6.49 1.48 -15.32
C VAL A 129 -6.89 2.78 -14.60
N SER A 130 -6.29 3.04 -13.43
CA SER A 130 -6.65 4.15 -12.56
C SER A 130 -5.50 4.47 -11.60
N ARG A 131 -5.64 5.52 -10.78
CA ARG A 131 -4.63 5.88 -9.76
C ARG A 131 -4.97 5.25 -8.42
N THR A 132 -3.93 4.84 -7.70
CA THR A 132 -4.00 4.40 -6.31
C THR A 132 -3.37 5.47 -5.41
N MET A 133 -4.13 6.00 -4.44
CA MET A 133 -3.77 7.19 -3.68
C MET A 133 -3.73 6.92 -2.18
N TYR A 134 -2.75 7.51 -1.53
CA TYR A 134 -2.75 7.69 -0.09
C TYR A 134 -3.29 9.08 0.25
N TYR A 135 -4.24 9.15 1.20
CA TYR A 135 -4.92 10.38 1.63
C TYR A 135 -4.76 10.60 3.14
N PRO A 136 -3.86 11.51 3.56
CA PRO A 136 -3.46 11.66 4.97
C PRO A 136 -4.45 12.45 5.84
N PHE A 137 -5.47 13.10 5.24
CA PHE A 137 -6.34 14.05 5.95
C PHE A 137 -7.46 13.39 6.75
N VAL A 138 -7.57 12.08 6.67
CA VAL A 138 -8.38 11.25 7.57
C VAL A 138 -7.55 10.07 8.06
N SER A 139 -7.81 9.64 9.30
CA SER A 139 -7.07 8.56 9.93
C SER A 139 -8.00 7.43 10.34
N VAL A 140 -7.48 6.21 10.28
CA VAL A 140 -8.09 5.01 10.85
C VAL A 140 -7.08 4.30 11.73
N PHE A 141 -7.54 3.56 12.73
CA PHE A 141 -6.71 2.85 13.70
C PHE A 141 -6.75 1.35 13.42
N HIS A 142 -5.59 0.70 13.44
CA HIS A 142 -5.42 -0.71 13.16
C HIS A 142 -4.66 -1.42 14.28
N LYS A 143 -5.31 -2.38 14.96
CA LYS A 143 -4.70 -3.20 16.03
C LYS A 143 -3.85 -4.33 15.45
N TYR A 144 -2.83 -3.99 14.70
CA TYR A 144 -2.04 -4.95 13.93
C TYR A 144 -1.22 -5.91 14.80
N GLU A 145 -1.47 -7.21 14.73
CA GLU A 145 -0.84 -8.27 15.54
C GLU A 145 0.25 -9.08 14.84
N LYS A 146 0.90 -8.64 13.79
CA LYS A 146 2.04 -9.32 13.11
C LYS A 146 1.94 -10.87 13.03
N GLY A 147 0.75 -11.42 12.78
CA GLY A 147 0.43 -12.85 12.91
C GLY A 147 1.35 -13.79 12.12
N SER A 148 1.78 -13.41 10.91
CA SER A 148 2.68 -14.23 10.07
C SER A 148 4.07 -14.44 10.67
N TYR A 149 4.50 -13.62 11.63
CA TYR A 149 5.78 -13.77 12.33
C TYR A 149 5.71 -14.80 13.47
N LYS A 150 4.51 -15.04 13.98
CA LYS A 150 4.28 -15.91 15.15
C LYS A 150 3.77 -17.30 14.75
N ASN A 151 3.25 -17.51 13.54
CA ASN A 151 2.57 -18.75 13.14
C ASN A 151 3.18 -19.32 11.84
N ARG A 152 3.70 -20.58 11.92
CA ARG A 152 4.31 -21.30 10.79
C ARG A 152 3.33 -21.55 9.63
N LYS A 153 2.03 -21.76 9.90
CA LYS A 153 0.99 -21.93 8.88
C LYS A 153 0.77 -20.64 8.08
N LEU A 154 0.72 -19.49 8.78
CA LEU A 154 0.61 -18.17 8.14
C LEU A 154 1.88 -17.83 7.34
N LEU A 155 3.06 -18.25 7.82
CA LEU A 155 4.29 -18.11 7.04
C LEU A 155 4.24 -18.90 5.72
N LYS A 156 3.73 -20.13 5.76
CA LYS A 156 3.57 -20.96 4.55
C LYS A 156 2.63 -20.27 3.54
N TYR A 157 1.48 -19.76 3.99
CA TYR A 157 0.58 -19.00 3.11
C TYR A 157 1.26 -17.78 2.50
N HIS A 158 2.02 -17.02 3.32
CA HIS A 158 2.76 -15.86 2.84
C HIS A 158 3.77 -16.25 1.73
N ILE A 159 4.58 -17.28 1.95
CA ILE A 159 5.56 -17.75 0.95
C ILE A 159 4.84 -18.22 -0.33
N CYS A 160 3.78 -19.01 -0.22
CA CYS A 160 3.02 -19.49 -1.37
C CYS A 160 2.42 -18.31 -2.18
N SER A 161 1.87 -17.31 -1.52
CA SER A 161 1.29 -16.14 -2.18
C SER A 161 2.36 -15.27 -2.84
N VAL A 162 3.52 -15.09 -2.21
CA VAL A 162 4.67 -14.38 -2.79
C VAL A 162 5.18 -15.09 -4.05
N VAL A 163 5.28 -16.42 -4.02
CA VAL A 163 5.66 -17.21 -5.20
C VAL A 163 4.64 -17.04 -6.33
N LYS A 164 3.33 -17.13 -6.03
CA LYS A 164 2.26 -16.89 -7.01
C LYS A 164 2.33 -15.48 -7.59
N TYR A 165 2.60 -14.47 -6.77
CA TYR A 165 2.75 -13.08 -7.21
C TYR A 165 3.89 -12.94 -8.21
N PHE A 166 5.08 -13.45 -7.91
CA PHE A 166 6.21 -13.34 -8.82
C PHE A 166 6.08 -14.24 -10.06
N ASN A 167 5.39 -15.37 -9.97
CA ASN A 167 5.06 -16.18 -11.15
C ASN A 167 4.11 -15.44 -12.10
N LYS A 168 3.21 -14.61 -11.57
CA LYS A 168 2.29 -13.79 -12.37
C LYS A 168 2.97 -12.57 -12.98
N TRP A 169 3.78 -11.86 -12.18
CA TRP A 169 4.29 -10.53 -12.54
C TRP A 169 5.78 -10.50 -12.93
N GLY A 170 6.47 -11.59 -12.79
CA GLY A 170 7.90 -11.72 -13.07
C GLY A 170 8.78 -11.59 -11.84
N TRP A 171 9.80 -12.45 -11.78
CA TRP A 171 10.77 -12.49 -10.68
C TRP A 171 11.83 -11.39 -10.80
N PHE A 172 12.60 -11.42 -11.86
CA PHE A 172 13.77 -10.55 -12.05
C PHE A 172 13.58 -9.52 -13.17
N PHE A 173 12.88 -9.87 -14.23
CA PHE A 173 12.71 -9.08 -15.45
C PHE A 173 11.34 -8.41 -15.52
N ASP A 174 10.90 -7.77 -14.43
CA ASP A 174 9.68 -6.97 -14.38
C ASP A 174 10.01 -5.50 -14.69
N PHE A 175 10.01 -5.14 -15.97
CA PHE A 175 10.34 -3.79 -16.43
C PHE A 175 9.27 -2.77 -16.01
N GLU A 176 7.99 -3.15 -16.00
CA GLU A 176 6.91 -2.27 -15.57
C GLU A 176 7.03 -1.92 -14.09
N ARG A 177 7.36 -2.86 -13.23
CA ARG A 177 7.67 -2.59 -11.82
C ARG A 177 8.76 -1.52 -11.68
N LYS A 178 9.87 -1.66 -12.43
CA LYS A 178 11.00 -0.71 -12.39
C LYS A 178 10.56 0.67 -12.86
N LYS A 179 9.79 0.75 -13.94
CA LYS A 179 9.27 1.99 -14.51
C LYS A 179 8.31 2.70 -13.56
N ILE A 180 7.34 1.96 -12.99
CA ILE A 180 6.38 2.49 -12.01
C ILE A 180 7.11 3.01 -10.77
N ASN A 181 7.97 2.20 -10.16
CA ASN A 181 8.70 2.59 -8.96
C ASN A 181 9.59 3.82 -9.20
N LYS A 182 10.28 3.88 -10.34
CA LYS A 182 11.11 5.04 -10.71
C LYS A 182 10.25 6.31 -10.87
N ARG A 183 9.10 6.23 -11.58
CA ARG A 183 8.18 7.34 -11.75
C ARG A 183 7.70 7.89 -10.41
N ILE A 184 7.25 7.00 -9.52
CA ILE A 184 6.75 7.37 -8.19
C ILE A 184 7.85 8.03 -7.37
N LEU A 185 9.03 7.45 -7.29
CA LEU A 185 10.15 8.02 -6.55
C LEU A 185 10.54 9.40 -7.06
N VAL A 186 10.68 9.58 -8.38
CA VAL A 186 11.01 10.88 -8.98
C VAL A 186 9.97 11.94 -8.63
N THR A 187 8.69 11.59 -8.69
CA THR A 187 7.60 12.51 -8.34
C THR A 187 7.63 12.89 -6.85
N LEU A 188 7.80 11.92 -5.97
CA LEU A 188 7.80 12.15 -4.53
C LEU A 188 9.03 12.93 -4.05
N TYR A 189 10.24 12.65 -4.59
CA TYR A 189 11.43 13.43 -4.26
C TYR A 189 11.30 14.90 -4.71
N LYS A 190 10.78 15.17 -5.91
CA LYS A 190 10.52 16.54 -6.36
C LYS A 190 9.54 17.30 -5.45
N ASN A 191 8.60 16.59 -4.83
CA ASN A 191 7.64 17.19 -3.91
C ASN A 191 8.21 17.39 -2.50
N SER A 192 9.10 16.51 -2.04
CA SER A 192 9.76 16.64 -0.73
C SER A 192 10.79 17.77 -0.68
N ASP A 193 11.41 18.11 -1.81
CA ASP A 193 12.38 19.22 -1.92
C ASP A 193 11.71 20.60 -2.07
N ARG A 194 10.40 20.67 -2.21
CA ARG A 194 9.67 21.95 -2.20
C ARG A 194 9.63 22.50 -0.77
N PRO A 195 9.98 23.79 -0.55
CA PRO A 195 9.83 24.40 0.77
C PRO A 195 8.38 24.23 1.23
N LYS A 196 8.19 23.71 2.44
CA LYS A 196 6.86 23.58 3.06
C LYS A 196 6.26 24.99 3.12
N MET A 197 5.23 25.27 2.32
CA MET A 197 4.45 26.50 2.50
C MET A 197 3.80 26.41 3.88
N THR A 198 4.34 27.14 4.82
CA THR A 198 3.71 27.40 6.12
C THR A 198 2.52 28.30 5.84
N PHE A 199 1.33 27.77 5.81
CA PHE A 199 0.12 28.58 5.89
C PHE A 199 0.05 29.10 7.34
N CYS A 200 0.29 30.40 7.50
CA CYS A 200 -0.04 31.14 8.72
C CYS A 200 -1.55 31.27 8.86
#